data_3f72285a0cd9769cd496794cc930aa59
#
_entry.id   3f72285a0cd9769cd496794cc930aa59
#
_cell.length_a   1.000
_cell.length_b   1.000
_cell.length_c   1.000
_cell.angle_alpha   90.00
_cell.angle_beta   90.00
_cell.angle_gamma   90.00
#
_symmetry.space_group_name_H-M   'P 1'
#
loop_
_entity.id
_entity.type
_entity.pdbx_description
1 polymer ?
#
loop_
_entity_poly.entity_id
_entity_poly.type
_entity_poly.pdbx_seq_one_letter_code
_entity_poly.pdbx_strand_id
1 'polypeptide(L)'
;DSKVLQIVTDEVIDSITAAYNENSPDFIYFVTLYNIFNEFLEDVSEDVLPNEATGFKESKIWGMLYNFQKDAALAIINKLEKFNGCILADSVGLGKTFTALAVIKYYENRNKSVLVLCPKKLTNNWNTYKDNYVNNPIAADRLRYDVLYHTDLNRTHGTSNGLDLDRLNWGNYDL
;
A
#
# COMPACT_ATOMS: atom_id res chain seq x y z
N ASP A 1 -29.60 -11.21 -41.20
CA ASP A 1 -28.94 -11.25 -39.88
C ASP A 1 -27.44 -10.89 -39.94
N SER A 2 -26.73 -11.33 -41.01
CA SER A 2 -25.29 -10.99 -41.14
C SER A 2 -24.98 -9.52 -41.36
N LYS A 3 -25.92 -8.76 -42.00
CA LYS A 3 -25.74 -7.33 -42.25
C LYS A 3 -25.80 -6.48 -40.96
N VAL A 4 -26.62 -6.88 -39.99
CA VAL A 4 -26.73 -6.18 -38.71
C VAL A 4 -25.46 -6.37 -37.87
N LEU A 5 -24.92 -7.59 -37.88
CA LEU A 5 -23.63 -7.90 -37.19
C LEU A 5 -22.46 -7.11 -37.83
N GLN A 6 -22.44 -6.95 -39.16
CA GLN A 6 -21.39 -6.22 -39.84
C GLN A 6 -21.42 -4.73 -39.54
N ILE A 7 -22.62 -4.12 -39.46
CA ILE A 7 -22.81 -2.71 -39.11
C ILE A 7 -22.35 -2.43 -37.69
N VAL A 8 -22.70 -3.28 -36.75
CA VAL A 8 -22.29 -3.14 -35.34
C VAL A 8 -20.77 -3.33 -35.17
N THR A 9 -20.16 -4.23 -35.95
CA THR A 9 -18.71 -4.44 -35.95
C THR A 9 -17.96 -3.21 -36.42
N ASP A 10 -18.42 -2.55 -37.50
CA ASP A 10 -17.81 -1.34 -38.06
C ASP A 10 -17.91 -0.17 -37.05
N GLU A 11 -19.05 0.04 -36.42
CA GLU A 11 -19.22 1.06 -35.38
C GLU A 11 -18.31 0.81 -34.16
N VAL A 12 -18.13 -0.43 -33.76
CA VAL A 12 -17.22 -0.80 -32.65
C VAL A 12 -15.76 -0.59 -33.05
N ILE A 13 -15.38 -0.95 -34.28
CA ILE A 13 -14.04 -0.73 -34.83
C ILE A 13 -13.75 0.78 -34.93
N ASP A 14 -14.69 1.56 -35.44
CA ASP A 14 -14.54 3.02 -35.58
C ASP A 14 -14.41 3.68 -34.19
N SER A 15 -15.19 3.26 -33.21
CA SER A 15 -15.10 3.77 -31.85
C SER A 15 -13.75 3.42 -31.19
N ILE A 16 -13.27 2.20 -31.37
CA ILE A 16 -11.95 1.77 -30.86
C ILE A 16 -10.84 2.53 -31.58
N THR A 17 -10.94 2.67 -32.91
CA THR A 17 -9.94 3.37 -33.74
C THR A 17 -9.89 4.87 -33.41
N ALA A 18 -11.03 5.51 -33.18
CA ALA A 18 -11.10 6.90 -32.72
C ALA A 18 -10.44 7.06 -31.35
N ALA A 19 -10.72 6.18 -30.39
CA ALA A 19 -10.09 6.21 -29.09
C ALA A 19 -8.58 6.05 -29.16
N TYR A 20 -8.07 5.18 -30.05
CA TYR A 20 -6.63 5.00 -30.28
C TYR A 20 -5.96 6.16 -30.99
N ASN A 21 -6.65 6.84 -31.91
CA ASN A 21 -6.10 7.97 -32.66
C ASN A 21 -6.07 9.27 -31.83
N GLU A 22 -6.96 9.42 -30.84
CA GLU A 22 -7.06 10.64 -30.03
C GLU A 22 -6.20 10.58 -28.75
N ASN A 23 -5.78 9.38 -28.31
CA ASN A 23 -5.08 9.21 -27.04
C ASN A 23 -3.84 8.33 -27.19
N SER A 24 -2.75 8.73 -26.54
CA SER A 24 -1.55 7.90 -26.46
C SER A 24 -1.84 6.57 -25.74
N PRO A 25 -1.11 5.49 -26.07
CA PRO A 25 -1.23 4.21 -25.35
C PRO A 25 -1.05 4.36 -23.83
N ASP A 26 -0.18 5.25 -23.40
CA ASP A 26 0.03 5.56 -21.99
C ASP A 26 -1.19 6.20 -21.33
N PHE A 27 -1.88 7.07 -22.04
CA PHE A 27 -3.12 7.70 -21.57
C PHE A 27 -4.25 6.67 -21.45
N ILE A 28 -4.41 5.79 -22.46
CA ILE A 28 -5.42 4.71 -22.41
C ILE A 28 -5.13 3.75 -21.26
N TYR A 29 -3.86 3.41 -21.06
CA TYR A 29 -3.42 2.59 -19.92
C TYR A 29 -3.75 3.28 -18.60
N PHE A 30 -3.41 4.56 -18.46
CA PHE A 30 -3.72 5.36 -17.28
C PHE A 30 -5.24 5.42 -17.01
N VAL A 31 -6.06 5.72 -18.03
CA VAL A 31 -7.53 5.80 -17.88
C VAL A 31 -8.12 4.43 -17.53
N THR A 32 -7.60 3.36 -18.12
CA THR A 32 -8.04 2.00 -17.80
C THR A 32 -7.72 1.65 -16.35
N LEU A 33 -6.50 1.93 -15.90
CA LEU A 33 -6.12 1.77 -14.50
C LEU A 33 -6.95 2.66 -13.57
N TYR A 34 -7.13 3.92 -13.93
CA TYR A 34 -7.94 4.86 -13.17
C TYR A 34 -9.37 4.35 -13.00
N ASN A 35 -10.02 3.86 -14.05
CA ASN A 35 -11.38 3.32 -13.96
C ASN A 35 -11.45 2.03 -13.13
N ILE A 36 -10.47 1.13 -13.28
CA ILE A 36 -10.38 -0.08 -12.46
C ILE A 36 -10.20 0.28 -10.97
N PHE A 37 -9.40 1.30 -10.68
CA PHE A 37 -9.18 1.75 -9.30
C PHE A 37 -10.28 2.66 -8.78
N ASN A 38 -10.96 3.42 -9.64
CA ASN A 38 -12.02 4.35 -9.25
C ASN A 38 -13.28 3.62 -8.75
N GLU A 39 -13.62 2.47 -9.30
CA GLU A 39 -14.66 1.60 -8.73
C GLU A 39 -14.33 1.18 -7.28
N PHE A 40 -13.02 1.07 -6.95
CA PHE A 40 -12.57 0.81 -5.59
C PHE A 40 -12.45 2.08 -4.73
N LEU A 41 -12.31 3.25 -5.33
CA LEU A 41 -12.21 4.54 -4.64
C LEU A 41 -13.61 5.10 -4.27
N GLU A 42 -14.64 4.80 -5.04
CA GLU A 42 -16.03 5.16 -4.70
C GLU A 42 -16.56 4.42 -3.47
N ASP A 43 -16.02 3.24 -3.17
CA ASP A 43 -16.25 2.53 -1.90
C ASP A 43 -15.45 3.12 -0.72
N VAL A 44 -14.53 4.04 -0.98
CA VAL A 44 -13.73 4.77 0.01
C VAL A 44 -14.43 6.11 0.30
N SER A 45 -15.59 6.07 0.92
CA SER A 45 -16.10 7.28 1.53
C SER A 45 -15.16 7.69 2.67
N GLU A 46 -14.77 8.96 2.72
CA GLU A 46 -13.98 9.54 3.82
C GLU A 46 -14.61 9.27 5.20
N ASP A 47 -15.91 8.95 5.22
CA ASP A 47 -16.70 8.64 6.42
C ASP A 47 -16.36 7.27 7.04
N VAL A 48 -15.64 6.38 6.35
CA VAL A 48 -15.32 5.03 6.85
C VAL A 48 -13.96 4.97 7.53
N LEU A 49 -13.11 6.00 7.40
CA LEU A 49 -11.89 6.05 8.19
C LEU A 49 -12.24 6.25 9.67
N PRO A 50 -12.02 5.24 10.54
CA PRO A 50 -12.25 5.43 11.95
C PRO A 50 -11.26 6.48 12.44
N ASN A 51 -11.79 7.69 12.64
CA ASN A 51 -11.23 8.74 13.46
C ASN A 51 -10.10 9.61 12.93
N GLU A 52 -10.47 10.82 12.59
CA GLU A 52 -9.60 12.01 12.71
C GLU A 52 -8.97 12.13 14.11
N ALA A 53 -9.56 11.50 15.13
CA ALA A 53 -9.09 11.49 16.51
C ALA A 53 -7.72 10.81 16.75
N THR A 54 -7.16 10.07 15.78
CA THR A 54 -5.88 9.37 15.97
C THR A 54 -4.66 10.24 15.62
N GLY A 55 -4.85 11.43 15.05
CA GLY A 55 -3.73 12.28 14.58
C GLY A 55 -2.95 11.67 13.39
N PHE A 56 -3.52 10.69 12.69
CA PHE A 56 -2.86 10.02 11.57
C PHE A 56 -2.54 10.99 10.42
N LYS A 57 -3.50 11.84 10.03
CA LYS A 57 -3.31 12.83 8.95
C LYS A 57 -2.34 13.96 9.34
N GLU A 58 -2.02 14.11 10.62
CA GLU A 58 -1.04 15.07 11.14
C GLU A 58 0.39 14.49 11.21
N SER A 59 0.54 13.20 10.94
CA SER A 59 1.84 12.52 10.99
C SER A 59 2.81 13.06 9.92
N LYS A 60 4.11 12.97 10.22
CA LYS A 60 5.16 13.42 9.30
C LYS A 60 5.13 12.60 8.01
N ILE A 61 4.93 11.29 8.12
CA ILE A 61 4.83 10.40 6.95
C ILE A 61 3.67 10.81 6.05
N TRP A 62 2.49 11.08 6.60
CA TRP A 62 1.34 11.51 5.81
C TRP A 62 1.59 12.79 5.03
N GLY A 63 2.24 13.76 5.67
CA GLY A 63 2.63 15.03 5.03
C GLY A 63 3.64 14.88 3.89
N MET A 64 4.42 13.79 3.87
CA MET A 64 5.42 13.49 2.84
C MET A 64 4.85 12.73 1.63
N LEU A 65 3.67 12.12 1.76
CA LEU A 65 3.06 11.36 0.67
C LEU A 65 2.53 12.26 -0.44
N TYR A 66 2.72 11.82 -1.67
CA TYR A 66 1.98 12.34 -2.82
C TYR A 66 0.50 11.92 -2.75
N ASN A 67 -0.38 12.63 -3.48
CA ASN A 67 -1.82 12.37 -3.42
C ASN A 67 -2.16 10.91 -3.78
N PHE A 68 -1.59 10.37 -4.85
CA PHE A 68 -1.81 8.98 -5.24
C PHE A 68 -1.36 7.96 -4.16
N GLN A 69 -0.31 8.28 -3.39
CA GLN A 69 0.13 7.43 -2.28
C GLN A 69 -0.81 7.54 -1.07
N LYS A 70 -1.38 8.71 -0.83
CA LYS A 70 -2.44 8.90 0.19
C LYS A 70 -3.66 8.08 -0.15
N ASP A 71 -4.13 8.16 -1.39
CA ASP A 71 -5.27 7.38 -1.88
C ASP A 71 -4.99 5.87 -1.76
N ALA A 72 -3.79 5.44 -2.16
CA ALA A 72 -3.37 4.05 -2.00
C ALA A 72 -3.33 3.61 -0.53
N ALA A 73 -2.81 4.43 0.38
CA ALA A 73 -2.77 4.12 1.81
C ALA A 73 -4.19 3.96 2.39
N LEU A 74 -5.11 4.86 2.05
CA LEU A 74 -6.51 4.79 2.46
C LEU A 74 -7.20 3.53 1.91
N ALA A 75 -6.99 3.23 0.63
CA ALA A 75 -7.53 2.02 0.00
C ALA A 75 -6.99 0.74 0.66
N ILE A 76 -5.70 0.70 1.03
CA ILE A 76 -5.08 -0.41 1.76
C ILE A 76 -5.74 -0.57 3.13
N ILE A 77 -5.88 0.51 3.91
CA ILE A 77 -6.49 0.49 5.23
C ILE A 77 -7.91 -0.07 5.14
N ASN A 78 -8.74 0.42 4.22
CA ASN A 78 -10.11 -0.07 4.04
C ASN A 78 -10.15 -1.56 3.67
N LYS A 79 -9.24 -2.02 2.79
CA LYS A 79 -9.16 -3.44 2.45
C LYS A 79 -8.71 -4.30 3.62
N LEU A 80 -7.79 -3.83 4.44
CA LEU A 80 -7.34 -4.52 5.65
C LEU A 80 -8.49 -4.64 6.65
N GLU A 81 -9.26 -3.57 6.89
CA GLU A 81 -10.41 -3.58 7.80
C GLU A 81 -11.54 -4.51 7.29
N LYS A 82 -11.76 -4.58 5.96
CA LYS A 82 -12.85 -5.37 5.37
C LYS A 82 -12.47 -6.83 5.10
N PHE A 83 -11.24 -7.08 4.67
CA PHE A 83 -10.81 -8.38 4.15
C PHE A 83 -9.62 -9.01 4.89
N ASN A 84 -9.08 -8.33 5.90
CA ASN A 84 -7.88 -8.74 6.64
C ASN A 84 -6.63 -8.96 5.75
N GLY A 85 -6.58 -8.33 4.59
CA GLY A 85 -5.43 -8.43 3.69
C GLY A 85 -5.63 -7.68 2.39
N CYS A 86 -4.52 -7.29 1.77
CA CYS A 86 -4.50 -6.71 0.43
C CYS A 86 -3.13 -6.88 -0.24
N ILE A 87 -3.08 -6.64 -1.55
CA ILE A 87 -1.84 -6.62 -2.34
C ILE A 87 -1.68 -5.24 -2.96
N LEU A 88 -0.52 -4.60 -2.71
CA LEU A 88 -0.13 -3.36 -3.38
C LEU A 88 0.81 -3.69 -4.54
N ALA A 89 0.28 -3.65 -5.76
CA ALA A 89 0.95 -4.06 -6.99
C ALA A 89 1.46 -2.88 -7.84
N ASP A 90 1.91 -1.80 -7.21
CA ASP A 90 2.47 -0.64 -7.89
C ASP A 90 3.80 -0.94 -8.60
N SER A 91 4.12 -0.16 -9.63
CA SER A 91 5.42 -0.23 -10.31
C SER A 91 6.60 0.05 -9.38
N VAL A 92 7.78 -0.44 -9.75
CA VAL A 92 9.02 -0.18 -9.02
C VAL A 92 9.31 1.33 -9.04
N GLY A 93 9.73 1.88 -7.89
CA GLY A 93 10.08 3.30 -7.77
C GLY A 93 8.95 4.24 -7.35
N LEU A 94 7.69 3.79 -7.30
CA LEU A 94 6.55 4.63 -6.88
C LEU A 94 6.44 4.85 -5.36
N GLY A 95 7.46 4.45 -4.59
CA GLY A 95 7.52 4.74 -3.17
C GLY A 95 6.62 3.86 -2.30
N LYS A 96 6.37 2.60 -2.70
CA LYS A 96 5.57 1.62 -1.91
C LYS A 96 5.94 1.55 -0.43
N THR A 97 7.23 1.72 -0.11
CA THR A 97 7.70 1.75 1.27
C THR A 97 7.05 2.90 2.06
N PHE A 98 6.95 4.10 1.48
CA PHE A 98 6.31 5.24 2.15
C PHE A 98 4.80 5.03 2.33
N THR A 99 4.13 4.47 1.33
CA THR A 99 2.72 4.08 1.44
C THR A 99 2.52 3.06 2.57
N ALA A 100 3.37 2.04 2.65
CA ALA A 100 3.32 1.04 3.72
C ALA A 100 3.62 1.65 5.10
N LEU A 101 4.59 2.58 5.21
CA LEU A 101 4.88 3.27 6.46
C LEU A 101 3.70 4.11 6.95
N ALA A 102 2.93 4.71 6.04
CA ALA A 102 1.71 5.42 6.41
C ALA A 102 0.63 4.46 6.96
N VAL A 103 0.46 3.30 6.34
CA VAL A 103 -0.44 2.24 6.85
C VAL A 103 0.02 1.78 8.24
N ILE A 104 1.32 1.51 8.42
CA ILE A 104 1.89 1.16 9.73
C ILE A 104 1.56 2.24 10.76
N LYS A 105 1.78 3.51 10.43
CA LYS A 105 1.49 4.64 11.34
C LYS A 105 0.03 4.68 11.76
N TYR A 106 -0.90 4.42 10.83
CA TYR A 106 -2.33 4.35 11.13
C TYR A 106 -2.63 3.28 12.19
N TYR A 107 -2.10 2.07 12.01
CA TYR A 107 -2.34 0.97 12.94
C TYR A 107 -1.64 1.19 14.28
N GLU A 108 -0.41 1.71 14.30
CA GLU A 108 0.30 2.04 15.55
C GLU A 108 -0.41 3.13 16.36
N ASN A 109 -1.02 4.13 15.72
CA ASN A 109 -1.84 5.14 16.40
C ASN A 109 -3.10 4.52 17.06
N ARG A 110 -3.50 3.34 16.62
CA ARG A 110 -4.58 2.52 17.21
C ARG A 110 -4.06 1.49 18.22
N ASN A 111 -2.81 1.62 18.66
CA ASN A 111 -2.12 0.68 19.57
C ASN A 111 -2.03 -0.75 19.00
N LYS A 112 -1.93 -0.89 17.68
CA LYS A 112 -1.72 -2.16 17.00
C LYS A 112 -0.23 -2.42 16.82
N SER A 113 0.18 -3.67 16.98
CA SER A 113 1.55 -4.12 16.76
C SER A 113 1.74 -4.59 15.32
N VAL A 114 2.80 -4.12 14.68
CA VAL A 114 3.05 -4.38 13.26
C VAL A 114 4.38 -5.12 13.07
N LEU A 115 4.35 -6.15 12.23
CA LEU A 115 5.52 -6.91 11.82
C LEU A 115 5.77 -6.76 10.32
N VAL A 116 6.97 -6.33 9.97
CA VAL A 116 7.43 -6.26 8.58
C VAL A 116 8.29 -7.47 8.25
N LEU A 117 7.92 -8.21 7.22
CA LEU A 117 8.70 -9.32 6.68
C LEU A 117 9.39 -8.86 5.39
N CYS A 118 10.71 -8.91 5.36
CA CYS A 118 11.47 -8.49 4.18
C CYS A 118 12.69 -9.37 3.89
N PRO A 119 13.22 -9.34 2.65
CA PRO A 119 14.53 -9.91 2.36
C PRO A 119 15.63 -9.23 3.18
N LYS A 120 16.63 -9.99 3.63
CA LYS A 120 17.76 -9.48 4.44
C LYS A 120 18.41 -8.21 3.85
N LYS A 121 18.54 -8.14 2.53
CA LYS A 121 19.12 -6.98 1.82
C LYS A 121 18.31 -5.68 1.95
N LEU A 122 17.02 -5.76 2.29
CA LEU A 122 16.13 -4.60 2.47
C LEU A 122 15.98 -4.16 3.93
N THR A 123 16.60 -4.88 4.86
CA THR A 123 16.46 -4.62 6.30
C THR A 123 16.90 -3.20 6.67
N ASN A 124 18.04 -2.75 6.14
CA ASN A 124 18.53 -1.40 6.45
C ASN A 124 17.55 -0.32 6.00
N ASN A 125 16.89 -0.52 4.86
CA ASN A 125 15.86 0.40 4.39
C ASN A 125 14.71 0.50 5.41
N TRP A 126 14.21 -0.62 5.89
CA TRP A 126 13.13 -0.63 6.89
C TRP A 126 13.60 -0.12 8.25
N ASN A 127 14.76 -0.53 8.73
CA ASN A 127 15.30 -0.09 10.02
C ASN A 127 15.57 1.42 10.06
N THR A 128 15.86 2.07 8.92
CA THR A 128 16.08 3.52 8.84
C THR A 128 14.88 4.33 9.33
N TYR A 129 13.67 3.84 9.13
CA TYR A 129 12.44 4.55 9.50
C TYR A 129 11.94 4.24 10.91
N LYS A 130 12.62 3.37 11.64
CA LYS A 130 12.31 3.13 13.06
C LYS A 130 12.83 4.27 13.93
N ASP A 131 12.35 4.30 15.14
CA ASP A 131 12.75 5.28 16.13
C ASP A 131 14.28 5.27 16.36
N ASN A 132 14.87 6.46 16.62
CA ASN A 132 16.29 6.66 16.94
C ASN A 132 17.33 6.44 15.82
N TYR A 133 16.95 6.21 14.58
CA TYR A 133 17.91 6.20 13.48
C TYR A 133 18.30 7.63 13.05
N VAL A 134 19.60 7.90 12.94
CA VAL A 134 20.16 9.25 12.71
C VAL A 134 19.63 9.94 11.44
N ASN A 135 19.36 9.15 10.40
CA ASN A 135 18.90 9.66 9.10
C ASN A 135 17.42 9.42 8.85
N ASN A 136 16.62 9.25 9.91
CA ASN A 136 15.21 9.00 9.78
C ASN A 136 14.44 10.30 9.48
N PRO A 137 13.91 10.49 8.25
CA PRO A 137 13.17 11.71 7.89
C PRO A 137 11.80 11.82 8.58
N ILE A 138 11.30 10.70 9.13
CA ILE A 138 10.02 10.59 9.83
C ILE A 138 10.20 10.23 11.31
N ALA A 139 11.35 10.55 11.90
CA ALA A 139 11.65 10.25 13.31
C ALA A 139 10.57 10.82 14.27
N ALA A 140 9.93 11.94 13.91
CA ALA A 140 8.86 12.54 14.69
C ALA A 140 7.64 11.61 14.85
N ASP A 141 7.42 10.68 13.92
CA ASP A 141 6.30 9.73 13.97
C ASP A 141 6.53 8.58 14.94
N ARG A 142 7.77 8.35 15.38
CA ARG A 142 8.16 7.33 16.37
C ARG A 142 7.61 5.93 16.06
N LEU A 143 7.84 5.48 14.82
CA LEU A 143 7.40 4.15 14.38
C LEU A 143 8.11 3.04 15.15
N ARG A 144 7.39 2.00 15.56
CA ARG A 144 7.86 0.95 16.48
C ARG A 144 7.74 -0.47 15.92
N TYR A 145 7.38 -0.62 14.65
CA TYR A 145 7.21 -1.93 14.03
C TYR A 145 8.47 -2.79 14.15
N ASP A 146 8.28 -4.08 14.19
CA ASP A 146 9.35 -5.05 14.13
C ASP A 146 9.67 -5.44 12.69
N VAL A 147 10.92 -5.84 12.45
CA VAL A 147 11.38 -6.29 11.13
C VAL A 147 12.05 -7.66 11.26
N LEU A 148 11.54 -8.65 10.53
CA LEU A 148 12.11 -9.98 10.43
C LEU A 148 12.49 -10.32 8.98
N TYR A 149 13.46 -11.23 8.85
CA TYR A 149 13.76 -11.78 7.54
C TYR A 149 12.70 -12.83 7.18
N HIS A 150 12.06 -12.67 6.03
CA HIS A 150 11.06 -13.64 5.57
C HIS A 150 11.63 -15.07 5.41
N THR A 151 12.95 -15.20 5.21
CA THR A 151 13.66 -16.49 5.16
C THR A 151 13.76 -17.19 6.50
N ASP A 152 13.55 -16.46 7.61
CA ASP A 152 13.68 -17.02 8.97
C ASP A 152 12.34 -17.48 9.56
N LEU A 153 11.25 -17.40 8.79
CA LEU A 153 9.92 -17.83 9.23
C LEU A 153 9.84 -19.30 9.66
N ASN A 154 10.71 -20.15 9.09
CA ASN A 154 10.77 -21.58 9.43
C ASN A 154 11.68 -21.87 10.65
N ARG A 155 12.33 -20.85 11.21
CA ARG A 155 13.24 -21.00 12.33
C ARG A 155 12.50 -20.78 13.64
N THR A 156 12.76 -21.66 14.60
CA THR A 156 12.21 -21.57 15.95
C THR A 156 13.25 -21.09 16.97
N HIS A 157 14.53 -21.01 16.57
CA HIS A 157 15.65 -20.66 17.47
C HIS A 157 16.60 -19.65 16.82
N GLY A 158 17.27 -18.90 17.70
CA GLY A 158 18.28 -17.90 17.33
C GLY A 158 17.69 -16.52 17.10
N THR A 159 18.38 -15.67 16.36
CA THR A 159 17.99 -14.27 16.16
C THR A 159 17.71 -13.98 14.70
N SER A 160 16.72 -13.07 14.44
CA SER A 160 16.45 -12.49 13.13
C SER A 160 16.33 -10.98 13.31
N ASN A 161 17.20 -10.22 12.64
CA ASN A 161 17.28 -8.75 12.75
C ASN A 161 17.28 -8.24 14.21
N GLY A 162 17.97 -8.96 15.11
CA GLY A 162 18.06 -8.60 16.53
C GLY A 162 16.89 -9.07 17.41
N LEU A 163 15.84 -9.63 16.81
CA LEU A 163 14.74 -10.26 17.54
C LEU A 163 15.07 -11.71 17.87
N ASP A 164 14.81 -12.12 19.10
CA ASP A 164 15.00 -13.48 19.58
C ASP A 164 13.80 -14.35 19.17
N LEU A 165 14.04 -15.32 18.27
CA LEU A 165 13.00 -16.19 17.74
C LEU A 165 12.45 -17.17 18.79
N ASP A 166 13.23 -17.52 19.80
CA ASP A 166 12.79 -18.39 20.91
C ASP A 166 11.71 -17.74 21.78
N ARG A 167 11.68 -16.40 21.79
CA ARG A 167 10.76 -15.60 22.59
C ARG A 167 9.67 -14.91 21.76
N LEU A 168 9.72 -15.08 20.45
CA LEU A 168 8.77 -14.44 19.55
C LEU A 168 7.40 -15.09 19.67
N ASN A 169 6.41 -14.30 20.07
CA ASN A 169 5.02 -14.72 20.04
C ASN A 169 4.32 -14.05 18.85
N TRP A 170 4.02 -14.84 17.83
CA TRP A 170 3.35 -14.37 16.62
C TRP A 170 1.98 -13.75 16.88
N GLY A 171 1.29 -14.21 17.93
CA GLY A 171 -0.01 -13.67 18.36
C GLY A 171 0.05 -12.23 18.90
N ASN A 172 1.25 -11.68 19.09
CA ASN A 172 1.41 -10.29 19.53
C ASN A 172 1.32 -9.28 18.38
N TYR A 173 1.30 -9.73 17.13
CA TYR A 173 1.19 -8.85 15.98
C TYR A 173 -0.23 -8.85 15.43
N ASP A 174 -0.73 -7.65 15.17
CA ASP A 174 -2.06 -7.41 14.59
C ASP A 174 -2.00 -7.28 13.07
N LEU A 175 -0.84 -6.88 12.52
CA LEU A 175 -0.62 -6.66 11.09
C LEU A 175 0.77 -7.16 10.67
#